data_f44ffd6b8aa7f7b853d233b300df42ac
#
_entry.id   f44ffd6b8aa7f7b853d233b300df42ac
#
_cell.length_a   1.000
_cell.length_b   1.000
_cell.length_c   1.000
_cell.angle_alpha   90.00
_cell.angle_beta   90.00
_cell.angle_gamma   90.00
#
_symmetry.space_group_name_H-M   'P 1'
#
loop_
_entity.id
_entity.type
_entity.pdbx_description
1 polymer ?
#
loop_
_entity_poly.entity_id
_entity_poly.type
_entity_poly.pdbx_seq_one_letter_code
_entity_poly.pdbx_strand_id
1 'polypeptide(L)'
;EREGMITRELLVALRTDLAQVVYAWLSEREIKAYALFADADMENLHRNSLYGREEMMEYAGVLVRKAVQYRQYINKSDSVTSQVCAYIDAHYREEIHREELGELVFLNTDYLSRIFKKEKGISISNYIIQKRVEEAKKLLTQSTLPINTVSLYVGYSNFSYFTKMFKDNTGYAPLEYRRSFSEK
;
A
#
# COMPACT_ATOMS: atom_id res chain seq x y z
N GLU A 1 -0.78 -48.61 -26.35
CA GLU A 1 -0.15 -47.38 -25.83
C GLU A 1 -1.13 -46.74 -24.82
N ARG A 2 -0.86 -46.90 -23.53
CA ARG A 2 -1.61 -46.20 -22.47
C ARG A 2 -1.08 -44.75 -22.44
N GLU A 3 -1.66 -43.86 -23.22
CA GLU A 3 -1.57 -42.45 -22.88
C GLU A 3 -2.09 -42.27 -21.45
N GLY A 4 -1.22 -41.80 -20.56
CA GLY A 4 -1.51 -41.69 -19.14
C GLY A 4 -2.73 -40.76 -18.93
N MET A 5 -3.85 -41.39 -18.56
CA MET A 5 -5.11 -40.70 -18.28
C MET A 5 -4.85 -39.74 -17.11
N ILE A 6 -4.92 -38.42 -17.36
CA ILE A 6 -4.76 -37.41 -16.33
C ILE A 6 -5.97 -37.52 -15.37
N THR A 7 -5.69 -37.99 -14.15
CA THR A 7 -6.74 -38.13 -13.13
C THR A 7 -6.98 -36.79 -12.45
N ARG A 8 -8.17 -36.63 -11.86
CA ARG A 8 -8.50 -35.44 -11.08
C ARG A 8 -7.57 -35.28 -9.88
N GLU A 9 -7.15 -36.37 -9.25
CA GLU A 9 -6.20 -36.35 -8.14
C GLU A 9 -4.84 -35.78 -8.56
N LEU A 10 -4.38 -36.14 -9.76
CA LEU A 10 -3.14 -35.60 -10.32
C LEU A 10 -3.28 -34.09 -10.58
N LEU A 11 -4.42 -33.62 -11.11
CA LEU A 11 -4.67 -32.20 -11.33
C LEU A 11 -4.70 -31.42 -10.01
N VAL A 12 -5.32 -31.99 -8.97
CA VAL A 12 -5.32 -31.38 -7.62
C VAL A 12 -3.89 -31.27 -7.06
N ALA A 13 -3.09 -32.32 -7.18
CA ALA A 13 -1.71 -32.32 -6.73
C ALA A 13 -0.88 -31.25 -7.47
N LEU A 14 -0.92 -31.26 -8.82
CA LEU A 14 -0.22 -30.28 -9.67
C LEU A 14 -0.61 -28.83 -9.33
N ARG A 15 -1.90 -28.57 -9.16
CA ARG A 15 -2.38 -27.23 -8.78
C ARG A 15 -1.83 -26.79 -7.43
N THR A 16 -1.84 -27.70 -6.46
CA THR A 16 -1.34 -27.44 -5.11
C THR A 16 0.15 -27.16 -5.13
N ASP A 17 0.93 -28.02 -5.77
CA ASP A 17 2.38 -27.89 -5.88
C ASP A 17 2.78 -26.60 -6.59
N LEU A 18 2.12 -26.28 -7.70
CA LEU A 18 2.36 -25.05 -8.45
C LEU A 18 2.06 -23.81 -7.60
N ALA A 19 0.92 -23.80 -6.90
CA ALA A 19 0.56 -22.72 -6.02
C ALA A 19 1.59 -22.55 -4.88
N GLN A 20 2.03 -23.66 -4.27
CA GLN A 20 3.05 -23.62 -3.21
C GLN A 20 4.38 -23.04 -3.72
N VAL A 21 4.85 -23.47 -4.87
CA VAL A 21 6.10 -22.96 -5.47
C VAL A 21 5.99 -21.46 -5.74
N VAL A 22 4.88 -21.03 -6.36
CA VAL A 22 4.67 -19.60 -6.66
C VAL A 22 4.54 -18.78 -5.35
N TYR A 23 3.83 -19.29 -4.35
CA TYR A 23 3.69 -18.62 -3.06
C TYR A 23 5.03 -18.52 -2.31
N ALA A 24 5.81 -19.59 -2.28
CA ALA A 24 7.14 -19.57 -1.68
C ALA A 24 8.03 -18.52 -2.36
N TRP A 25 8.03 -18.51 -3.70
CA TRP A 25 8.81 -17.55 -4.48
C TRP A 25 8.40 -16.10 -4.27
N LEU A 26 7.11 -15.82 -4.08
CA LEU A 26 6.60 -14.47 -3.74
C LEU A 26 6.94 -14.11 -2.29
N SER A 27 6.77 -15.06 -1.35
CA SER A 27 7.03 -14.85 0.07
C SER A 27 8.49 -14.53 0.36
N GLU A 28 9.45 -15.13 -0.35
CA GLU A 28 10.87 -14.75 -0.24
C GLU A 28 11.12 -13.26 -0.54
N ARG A 29 10.18 -12.60 -1.20
CA ARG A 29 10.22 -11.18 -1.59
C ARG A 29 9.20 -10.34 -0.84
N GLU A 30 8.64 -10.91 0.24
CA GLU A 30 7.66 -10.24 1.11
C GLU A 30 6.38 -9.78 0.38
N ILE A 31 6.07 -10.42 -0.76
CA ILE A 31 4.86 -10.17 -1.55
C ILE A 31 3.72 -11.03 -1.01
N LYS A 32 2.57 -10.41 -0.76
CA LYS A 32 1.37 -11.14 -0.33
C LYS A 32 0.77 -11.92 -1.49
N ALA A 33 0.91 -13.25 -1.45
CA ALA A 33 0.51 -14.14 -2.55
C ALA A 33 -0.98 -14.08 -2.89
N TYR A 34 -1.86 -13.76 -1.93
CA TYR A 34 -3.31 -13.64 -2.18
C TYR A 34 -3.65 -12.57 -3.23
N ALA A 35 -2.79 -11.59 -3.42
CA ALA A 35 -2.96 -10.56 -4.44
C ALA A 35 -3.11 -11.13 -5.87
N LEU A 36 -2.54 -12.31 -6.12
CA LEU A 36 -2.67 -12.99 -7.41
C LEU A 36 -4.07 -13.55 -7.66
N PHE A 37 -4.87 -13.72 -6.60
CA PHE A 37 -6.22 -14.29 -6.64
C PHE A 37 -7.30 -13.26 -6.34
N ALA A 38 -6.95 -11.99 -6.27
CA ALA A 38 -7.89 -10.92 -5.90
C ALA A 38 -8.91 -10.59 -7.01
N ASP A 39 -8.79 -11.18 -8.21
CA ASP A 39 -9.72 -10.95 -9.30
C ASP A 39 -10.56 -12.20 -9.64
N ALA A 40 -11.78 -11.94 -10.11
CA ALA A 40 -12.76 -12.99 -10.46
C ALA A 40 -12.28 -13.92 -11.58
N ASP A 41 -11.43 -13.43 -12.50
CA ASP A 41 -10.91 -14.23 -13.60
C ASP A 41 -9.95 -15.29 -13.07
N MET A 42 -9.07 -14.92 -12.15
CA MET A 42 -8.14 -15.85 -11.52
C MET A 42 -8.86 -16.89 -10.66
N GLU A 43 -9.91 -16.50 -9.95
CA GLU A 43 -10.75 -17.41 -9.17
C GLU A 43 -11.45 -18.44 -10.07
N ASN A 44 -11.97 -18.01 -11.21
CA ASN A 44 -12.59 -18.89 -12.21
C ASN A 44 -11.56 -19.86 -12.82
N LEU A 45 -10.39 -19.37 -13.20
CA LEU A 45 -9.29 -20.22 -13.72
C LEU A 45 -8.86 -21.26 -12.68
N HIS A 46 -8.72 -20.85 -11.42
CA HIS A 46 -8.39 -21.75 -10.32
C HIS A 46 -9.45 -22.86 -10.15
N ARG A 47 -10.74 -22.51 -10.24
CA ARG A 47 -11.84 -23.48 -10.16
C ARG A 47 -11.84 -24.42 -11.34
N ASN A 48 -11.69 -23.88 -12.54
CA ASN A 48 -11.76 -24.64 -13.80
C ASN A 48 -10.54 -25.54 -14.03
N SER A 49 -9.41 -25.26 -13.41
CA SER A 49 -8.15 -26.01 -13.58
C SER A 49 -8.25 -27.53 -13.30
N LEU A 50 -9.34 -27.97 -12.68
CA LEU A 50 -9.60 -29.39 -12.38
C LEU A 50 -10.46 -30.10 -13.42
N TYR A 51 -10.89 -29.42 -14.49
CA TYR A 51 -11.72 -30.04 -15.53
C TYR A 51 -10.90 -30.83 -16.54
N GLY A 52 -9.65 -30.45 -16.79
CA GLY A 52 -8.80 -31.14 -17.72
C GLY A 52 -7.37 -30.60 -17.81
N ARG A 53 -6.64 -31.17 -18.77
CA ARG A 53 -5.24 -30.80 -19.04
C ARG A 53 -5.12 -29.33 -19.52
N GLU A 54 -6.00 -28.95 -20.44
CA GLU A 54 -5.95 -27.63 -21.09
C GLU A 54 -6.24 -26.53 -20.09
N GLU A 55 -7.26 -26.70 -19.29
CA GLU A 55 -7.64 -25.74 -18.23
C GLU A 55 -6.55 -25.62 -17.14
N MET A 56 -5.89 -26.74 -16.82
CA MET A 56 -4.73 -26.71 -15.91
C MET A 56 -3.56 -25.95 -16.50
N MET A 57 -3.26 -26.15 -17.77
CA MET A 57 -2.17 -25.44 -18.46
C MET A 57 -2.47 -23.94 -18.58
N GLU A 58 -3.72 -23.57 -18.84
CA GLU A 58 -4.16 -22.19 -18.88
C GLU A 58 -3.99 -21.52 -17.50
N TYR A 59 -4.51 -22.15 -16.43
CA TYR A 59 -4.34 -21.71 -15.06
C TYR A 59 -2.87 -21.52 -14.69
N ALA A 60 -2.04 -22.53 -14.97
CA ALA A 60 -0.61 -22.49 -14.67
C ALA A 60 0.11 -21.34 -15.41
N GLY A 61 -0.20 -21.18 -16.70
CA GLY A 61 0.36 -20.11 -17.51
C GLY A 61 -0.04 -18.71 -17.04
N VAL A 62 -1.30 -18.51 -16.65
CA VAL A 62 -1.78 -17.23 -16.13
C VAL A 62 -1.19 -16.95 -14.75
N LEU A 63 -1.16 -17.95 -13.86
CA LEU A 63 -0.58 -17.80 -12.51
C LEU A 63 0.89 -17.37 -12.57
N VAL A 64 1.71 -18.03 -13.37
CA VAL A 64 3.12 -17.71 -13.52
C VAL A 64 3.30 -16.32 -14.15
N ARG A 65 2.56 -16.00 -15.23
CA ARG A 65 2.63 -14.67 -15.86
C ARG A 65 2.26 -13.56 -14.88
N LYS A 66 1.17 -13.71 -14.13
CA LYS A 66 0.77 -12.73 -13.08
C LYS A 66 1.85 -12.57 -12.03
N ALA A 67 2.43 -13.66 -11.53
CA ALA A 67 3.51 -13.60 -10.55
C ALA A 67 4.73 -12.81 -11.06
N VAL A 68 5.15 -13.06 -12.31
CA VAL A 68 6.27 -12.37 -12.95
C VAL A 68 5.94 -10.88 -13.17
N GLN A 69 4.75 -10.57 -13.70
CA GLN A 69 4.31 -9.19 -13.91
C GLN A 69 4.23 -8.41 -12.60
N TYR A 70 3.70 -9.04 -11.55
CA TYR A 70 3.60 -8.44 -10.23
C TYR A 70 4.98 -8.14 -9.63
N ARG A 71 5.94 -9.06 -9.80
CA ARG A 71 7.33 -8.81 -9.43
C ARG A 71 7.94 -7.62 -10.19
N GLN A 72 7.68 -7.52 -11.49
CA GLN A 72 8.17 -6.39 -12.29
C GLN A 72 7.55 -5.07 -11.87
N TYR A 73 6.26 -5.08 -11.52
CA TYR A 73 5.55 -3.93 -10.98
C TYR A 73 6.18 -3.43 -9.66
N ILE A 74 6.48 -4.35 -8.73
CA ILE A 74 7.12 -4.01 -7.45
C ILE A 74 8.56 -3.55 -7.63
N ASN A 75 9.30 -4.12 -8.59
CA ASN A 75 10.66 -3.68 -8.90
C ASN A 75 10.71 -2.27 -9.51
N LYS A 76 9.59 -1.76 -10.02
CA LYS A 76 9.39 -0.34 -10.32
C LYS A 76 8.93 0.37 -9.05
N SER A 77 9.86 0.51 -8.09
CA SER A 77 9.59 1.07 -6.76
C SER A 77 8.88 2.43 -6.81
N ASP A 78 9.19 3.29 -7.77
CA ASP A 78 8.51 4.57 -8.01
C ASP A 78 6.99 4.45 -8.11
N SER A 79 6.48 3.34 -8.64
CA SER A 79 5.04 3.11 -8.80
C SER A 79 4.36 2.81 -7.46
N VAL A 80 4.98 1.99 -6.61
CA VAL A 80 4.47 1.62 -5.27
C VAL A 80 4.45 2.84 -4.36
N THR A 81 5.57 3.54 -4.28
CA THR A 81 5.71 4.72 -3.44
C THR A 81 4.81 5.86 -3.90
N SER A 82 4.64 6.03 -5.22
CA SER A 82 3.73 7.03 -5.78
C SER A 82 2.27 6.75 -5.43
N GLN A 83 1.84 5.49 -5.46
CA GLN A 83 0.48 5.11 -5.04
C GLN A 83 0.24 5.38 -3.55
N VAL A 84 1.21 5.01 -2.70
CA VAL A 84 1.14 5.28 -1.26
C VAL A 84 1.08 6.78 -0.99
N CYS A 85 1.90 7.59 -1.67
CA CYS A 85 1.85 9.04 -1.54
C CYS A 85 0.50 9.60 -1.99
N ALA A 86 -0.02 9.17 -3.14
CA ALA A 86 -1.32 9.62 -3.65
C ALA A 86 -2.46 9.27 -2.67
N TYR A 87 -2.42 8.07 -2.07
CA TYR A 87 -3.39 7.68 -1.05
C TYR A 87 -3.29 8.59 0.19
N ILE A 88 -2.07 8.80 0.71
CA ILE A 88 -1.85 9.68 1.86
C ILE A 88 -2.30 11.10 1.54
N ASP A 89 -2.01 11.62 0.36
CA ASP A 89 -2.41 12.97 -0.07
C ASP A 89 -3.93 13.15 -0.17
N ALA A 90 -4.66 12.09 -0.43
CA ALA A 90 -6.12 12.09 -0.45
C ALA A 90 -6.74 11.92 0.96
N HIS A 91 -6.09 11.15 1.84
CA HIS A 91 -6.64 10.70 3.13
C HIS A 91 -5.90 11.22 4.37
N TYR A 92 -4.94 12.15 4.25
CA TYR A 92 -4.12 12.61 5.38
C TYR A 92 -4.92 13.14 6.58
N ARG A 93 -6.17 13.51 6.40
CA ARG A 93 -7.06 14.00 7.48
C ARG A 93 -7.61 12.88 8.35
N GLU A 94 -7.61 11.66 7.83
CA GLU A 94 -8.13 10.46 8.46
C GLU A 94 -7.03 9.73 9.22
N GLU A 95 -7.40 8.75 10.02
CA GLU A 95 -6.45 7.82 10.61
C GLU A 95 -6.03 6.83 9.54
N ILE A 96 -4.75 6.82 9.19
CA ILE A 96 -4.19 5.92 8.16
C ILE A 96 -3.42 4.83 8.88
N HIS A 97 -3.88 3.58 8.72
CA HIS A 97 -3.21 2.41 9.24
C HIS A 97 -2.19 1.85 8.23
N ARG A 98 -1.06 1.35 8.74
CA ARG A 98 0.02 0.80 7.89
C ARG A 98 -0.44 -0.43 7.11
N GLU A 99 -1.36 -1.19 7.70
CA GLU A 99 -1.99 -2.38 7.13
C GLU A 99 -2.77 -2.03 5.85
N GLU A 100 -3.54 -0.94 5.86
CA GLU A 100 -4.29 -0.44 4.70
C GLU A 100 -3.34 -0.09 3.55
N LEU A 101 -2.23 0.59 3.86
CA LEU A 101 -1.23 0.91 2.84
C LEU A 101 -0.54 -0.34 2.29
N GLY A 102 -0.31 -1.34 3.14
CA GLY A 102 0.22 -2.63 2.71
C GLY A 102 -0.76 -3.38 1.80
N GLU A 103 -2.05 -3.29 2.07
CA GLU A 103 -3.11 -3.89 1.25
C GLU A 103 -3.28 -3.17 -0.08
N LEU A 104 -3.24 -1.84 -0.07
CA LEU A 104 -3.33 -1.02 -1.28
C LEU A 104 -2.31 -1.41 -2.35
N VAL A 105 -1.09 -1.74 -1.92
CA VAL A 105 0.01 -2.11 -2.82
C VAL A 105 0.37 -3.59 -2.76
N PHE A 106 -0.43 -4.40 -2.04
CA PHE A 106 -0.25 -5.84 -1.85
C PHE A 106 1.13 -6.24 -1.33
N LEU A 107 1.69 -5.43 -0.44
CA LEU A 107 2.98 -5.69 0.20
C LEU A 107 2.86 -5.92 1.70
N ASN A 108 3.82 -6.65 2.24
CA ASN A 108 4.03 -6.66 3.68
C ASN A 108 4.38 -5.24 4.17
N THR A 109 3.83 -4.86 5.34
CA THR A 109 3.99 -3.51 5.89
C THR A 109 5.44 -3.13 6.19
N ASP A 110 6.27 -4.10 6.60
CA ASP A 110 7.68 -3.85 6.89
C ASP A 110 8.48 -3.66 5.62
N TYR A 111 8.18 -4.45 4.58
CA TYR A 111 8.80 -4.28 3.27
C TYR A 111 8.41 -2.97 2.62
N LEU A 112 7.12 -2.61 2.66
CA LEU A 112 6.64 -1.31 2.21
C LEU A 112 7.35 -0.16 2.93
N SER A 113 7.50 -0.25 4.25
CA SER A 113 8.20 0.77 5.06
C SER A 113 9.65 0.94 4.65
N ARG A 114 10.35 -0.17 4.33
CA ARG A 114 11.74 -0.14 3.86
C ARG A 114 11.87 0.50 2.48
N ILE A 115 11.01 0.11 1.52
CA ILE A 115 10.99 0.70 0.17
C ILE A 115 10.71 2.19 0.27
N PHE A 116 9.63 2.57 0.97
CA PHE A 116 9.22 3.96 1.11
C PHE A 116 10.33 4.83 1.70
N LYS A 117 10.95 4.37 2.80
CA LYS A 117 12.07 5.09 3.42
C LYS A 117 13.29 5.18 2.50
N LYS A 118 13.58 4.13 1.73
CA LYS A 118 14.69 4.12 0.76
C LYS A 118 14.48 5.17 -0.33
N GLU A 119 13.25 5.35 -0.82
CA GLU A 119 12.95 6.23 -1.94
C GLU A 119 12.65 7.67 -1.52
N LYS A 120 11.88 7.84 -0.45
CA LYS A 120 11.50 9.18 0.02
C LYS A 120 12.47 9.77 1.05
N GLY A 121 13.42 8.96 1.55
CA GLY A 121 14.36 9.38 2.60
C GLY A 121 13.73 9.49 4.00
N ILE A 122 12.40 9.39 4.11
CA ILE A 122 11.65 9.52 5.36
C ILE A 122 10.66 8.36 5.54
N SER A 123 10.23 8.12 6.79
CA SER A 123 9.21 7.11 7.06
C SER A 123 7.83 7.55 6.57
N ILE A 124 6.93 6.59 6.33
CA ILE A 124 5.52 6.84 5.98
C ILE A 124 4.86 7.75 7.03
N SER A 125 5.08 7.49 8.32
CA SER A 125 4.53 8.32 9.40
C SER A 125 5.03 9.77 9.32
N ASN A 126 6.30 9.97 9.04
CA ASN A 126 6.86 11.31 8.87
C ASN A 126 6.31 12.00 7.62
N TYR A 127 6.05 11.26 6.54
CA TYR A 127 5.42 11.80 5.35
C TYR A 127 3.99 12.31 5.64
N ILE A 128 3.19 11.53 6.37
CA ILE A 128 1.85 11.95 6.84
C ILE A 128 1.95 13.22 7.70
N ILE A 129 2.89 13.24 8.65
CA ILE A 129 3.10 14.42 9.50
C ILE A 129 3.47 15.65 8.66
N GLN A 130 4.41 15.53 7.74
CA GLN A 130 4.81 16.63 6.86
C GLN A 130 3.63 17.16 6.05
N LYS A 131 2.81 16.26 5.48
CA LYS A 131 1.62 16.66 4.73
C LYS A 131 0.63 17.45 5.58
N ARG A 132 0.34 16.96 6.80
CA ARG A 132 -0.54 17.65 7.76
C ARG A 132 0.01 19.02 8.18
N VAL A 133 1.32 19.11 8.38
CA VAL A 133 1.99 20.38 8.75
C VAL A 133 1.90 21.38 7.60
N GLU A 134 2.14 20.96 6.36
CA GLU A 134 2.04 21.83 5.18
C GLU A 134 0.63 22.39 5.02
N GLU A 135 -0.39 21.56 5.17
CA GLU A 135 -1.79 22.01 5.11
C GLU A 135 -2.14 22.91 6.30
N ALA A 136 -1.65 22.62 7.51
CA ALA A 136 -1.82 23.47 8.66
C ALA A 136 -1.19 24.86 8.43
N LYS A 137 0.02 24.93 7.86
CA LYS A 137 0.67 26.20 7.51
C LYS A 137 -0.21 27.05 6.58
N LYS A 138 -0.76 26.44 5.53
CA LYS A 138 -1.66 27.12 4.59
C LYS A 138 -2.90 27.68 5.30
N LEU A 139 -3.57 26.85 6.11
CA LEU A 139 -4.76 27.27 6.84
C LEU A 139 -4.45 28.37 7.88
N LEU A 140 -3.30 28.28 8.54
CA LEU A 140 -2.89 29.28 9.53
C LEU A 140 -2.61 30.64 8.90
N THR A 141 -2.07 30.68 7.70
CA THR A 141 -1.70 31.94 7.00
C THR A 141 -2.80 32.52 6.13
N GLN A 142 -3.66 31.66 5.57
CA GLN A 142 -4.65 32.03 4.57
C GLN A 142 -6.09 32.07 5.11
N SER A 143 -6.30 31.78 6.40
CA SER A 143 -7.63 31.80 6.99
C SER A 143 -7.63 32.37 8.42
N THR A 144 -8.80 32.77 8.88
CA THR A 144 -9.06 33.23 10.26
C THR A 144 -9.58 32.10 11.17
N LEU A 145 -9.54 30.85 10.72
CA LEU A 145 -10.05 29.70 11.49
C LEU A 145 -9.36 29.60 12.84
N PRO A 146 -10.10 29.30 13.93
CA PRO A 146 -9.49 29.02 15.23
C PRO A 146 -8.44 27.92 15.13
N ILE A 147 -7.36 28.00 15.92
CA ILE A 147 -6.24 27.05 15.85
C ILE A 147 -6.69 25.62 16.15
N ASN A 148 -7.62 25.43 17.08
CA ASN A 148 -8.21 24.10 17.36
C ASN A 148 -9.00 23.55 16.16
N THR A 149 -9.69 24.42 15.41
CA THR A 149 -10.37 24.02 14.18
C THR A 149 -9.37 23.59 13.11
N VAL A 150 -8.27 24.32 12.95
CA VAL A 150 -7.16 23.92 12.04
C VAL A 150 -6.60 22.57 12.45
N SER A 151 -6.38 22.32 13.75
CA SER A 151 -5.91 21.02 14.26
C SER A 151 -6.82 19.87 13.82
N LEU A 152 -8.12 20.01 14.03
CA LEU A 152 -9.12 19.01 13.62
C LEU A 152 -9.14 18.82 12.10
N TYR A 153 -9.07 19.93 11.35
CA TYR A 153 -9.14 19.91 9.89
C TYR A 153 -7.98 19.17 9.25
N VAL A 154 -6.81 19.18 9.87
CA VAL A 154 -5.63 18.46 9.38
C VAL A 154 -5.47 17.07 9.99
N GLY A 155 -6.48 16.58 10.72
CA GLY A 155 -6.55 15.19 11.21
C GLY A 155 -5.98 14.95 12.59
N TYR A 156 -5.94 15.99 13.47
CA TYR A 156 -5.55 15.84 14.88
C TYR A 156 -6.72 16.07 15.82
N SER A 157 -7.18 15.04 16.48
CA SER A 157 -8.20 15.12 17.53
C SER A 157 -7.64 15.69 18.85
N ASN A 158 -6.33 15.49 19.12
CA ASN A 158 -5.66 16.00 20.30
C ASN A 158 -4.89 17.29 19.99
N PHE A 159 -5.42 18.42 20.47
CA PHE A 159 -4.86 19.74 20.25
C PHE A 159 -3.46 19.93 20.85
N SER A 160 -3.19 19.38 22.02
CA SER A 160 -1.87 19.48 22.67
C SER A 160 -0.81 18.74 21.86
N TYR A 161 -1.17 17.57 21.36
CA TYR A 161 -0.28 16.80 20.47
C TYR A 161 -0.03 17.54 19.15
N PHE A 162 -1.06 18.10 18.53
CA PHE A 162 -0.92 18.94 17.34
C PHE A 162 0.05 20.11 17.58
N THR A 163 -0.13 20.85 18.67
CA THR A 163 0.71 22.01 18.99
C THR A 163 2.18 21.64 19.14
N LYS A 164 2.45 20.54 19.86
CA LYS A 164 3.81 20.02 20.03
C LYS A 164 4.40 19.59 18.68
N MET A 165 3.68 18.77 17.95
CA MET A 165 4.12 18.23 16.65
C MET A 165 4.37 19.36 15.64
N PHE A 166 3.47 20.36 15.55
CA PHE A 166 3.64 21.49 14.66
C PHE A 166 4.90 22.30 15.03
N LYS A 167 5.13 22.55 16.34
CA LYS A 167 6.34 23.25 16.82
C LYS A 167 7.60 22.46 16.51
N ASP A 168 7.60 21.15 16.73
CA ASP A 168 8.76 20.29 16.46
C ASP A 168 9.15 20.29 14.96
N ASN A 169 8.17 20.47 14.07
CA ASN A 169 8.41 20.47 12.62
C ASN A 169 8.64 21.86 12.01
N THR A 170 8.24 22.95 12.69
CA THR A 170 8.30 24.32 12.14
C THR A 170 9.18 25.27 12.93
N GLY A 171 9.51 24.92 14.18
CA GLY A 171 10.19 25.79 15.13
C GLY A 171 9.25 26.76 15.86
N TYR A 172 7.97 26.89 15.45
CA TYR A 172 7.01 27.85 16.00
C TYR A 172 5.76 27.14 16.51
N ALA A 173 5.17 27.64 17.60
CA ALA A 173 3.83 27.24 17.97
C ALA A 173 2.80 27.74 16.90
N PRO A 174 1.67 27.05 16.69
CA PRO A 174 0.71 27.43 15.64
C PRO A 174 0.25 28.89 15.67
N LEU A 175 0.03 29.44 16.87
CA LEU A 175 -0.36 30.83 17.02
C LEU A 175 0.77 31.82 16.70
N GLU A 176 2.00 31.47 17.08
CA GLU A 176 3.19 32.24 16.74
C GLU A 176 3.42 32.24 15.24
N TYR A 177 3.30 31.05 14.62
CA TYR A 177 3.40 30.90 13.17
C TYR A 177 2.39 31.77 12.43
N ARG A 178 1.12 31.78 12.84
CA ARG A 178 0.09 32.64 12.28
C ARG A 178 0.49 34.12 12.36
N ARG A 179 0.93 34.58 13.55
CA ARG A 179 1.30 36.00 13.75
C ARG A 179 2.50 36.44 12.89
N SER A 180 3.44 35.51 12.68
CA SER A 180 4.69 35.81 11.96
C SER A 180 4.55 35.74 10.45
N PHE A 181 3.64 34.91 9.93
CA PHE A 181 3.56 34.56 8.52
C PHE A 181 2.20 34.83 7.86
N SER A 182 1.17 35.28 8.61
CA SER A 182 -0.07 35.75 7.95
C SER A 182 0.24 37.01 7.15
N GLU A 183 -0.08 36.98 5.89
CA GLU A 183 -0.13 38.18 5.05
C GLU A 183 -1.17 39.13 5.66
N LYS A 184 -0.78 40.41 5.87
CA LYS A 184 -1.67 41.45 6.36
C LYS A 184 -2.66 41.86 5.30
#